data_04f440e6ce8779d297435f3de3ca6563
#
_entry.id   04f440e6ce8779d297435f3de3ca6563
#
_cell.length_a   1.000
_cell.length_b   1.000
_cell.length_c   1.000
_cell.angle_alpha   90.00
_cell.angle_beta   90.00
_cell.angle_gamma   90.00
#
_symmetry.space_group_name_H-M   'P 1'
#
loop_
_entity.id
_entity.type
_entity.pdbx_description
1 polymer ?
#
loop_
_entity_poly.entity_id
_entity_poly.type
_entity_poly.pdbx_seq_one_letter_code
_entity_poly.pdbx_strand_id
1 'polypeptide(L)'
;KLVSAYYAVIPDPNIPEQRVAFGTSGHRGSSFNTSFNEWHILAITQAICIYRHQQNIDGPLFLGIDTHALSEPASTSALEVLAANGVEVMMAEGDEYTPTPAVSLAILNYNRNRKTGLADGIIITPSHSPPKDGGLKYNPPNGGASGTAITNWIQDKANKFLAKNLSGVKRISYDKAL
;
A
#
# COMPACT_ATOMS: atom_id res chain seq x y z
N LYS A 1 12.10 2.29 -18.53
CA LYS A 1 12.86 3.24 -17.67
C LYS A 1 12.16 3.54 -16.34
N LEU A 2 10.85 3.88 -16.34
CA LEU A 2 10.12 4.21 -15.12
C LEU A 2 10.07 3.02 -14.13
N VAL A 3 9.70 1.83 -14.60
CA VAL A 3 9.66 0.60 -13.81
C VAL A 3 11.06 0.15 -13.38
N SER A 4 12.07 0.32 -14.26
CA SER A 4 13.45 0.02 -13.88
C SER A 4 13.93 0.91 -12.73
N ALA A 5 13.59 2.21 -12.76
CA ALA A 5 13.90 3.13 -11.68
C ALA A 5 13.15 2.78 -10.39
N TYR A 6 11.93 2.28 -10.49
CA TYR A 6 11.16 1.82 -9.32
C TYR A 6 11.94 0.80 -8.50
N TYR A 7 12.55 -0.19 -9.14
CA TYR A 7 13.32 -1.23 -8.47
C TYR A 7 14.75 -0.83 -8.12
N ALA A 8 15.40 -0.02 -8.97
CA ALA A 8 16.82 0.26 -8.84
C ALA A 8 17.16 1.42 -7.91
N VAL A 9 16.28 2.41 -7.80
CA VAL A 9 16.55 3.64 -7.05
C VAL A 9 16.09 3.49 -5.61
N ILE A 10 17.02 3.69 -4.68
CA ILE A 10 16.78 3.57 -3.24
C ILE A 10 16.61 4.99 -2.65
N PRO A 11 15.50 5.26 -1.95
CA PRO A 11 15.29 6.57 -1.35
C PRO A 11 16.25 6.83 -0.19
N ASP A 12 16.71 8.09 -0.09
CA ASP A 12 17.51 8.57 1.03
C ASP A 12 16.59 9.18 2.11
N PRO A 13 16.46 8.56 3.29
CA PRO A 13 15.57 9.06 4.33
C PRO A 13 15.99 10.40 4.94
N ASN A 14 17.21 10.87 4.65
CA ASN A 14 17.66 12.19 5.06
C ASN A 14 17.13 13.32 4.16
N ILE A 15 16.62 12.97 2.97
CA ILE A 15 16.03 13.93 2.03
C ILE A 15 14.51 13.90 2.21
N PRO A 16 13.88 14.99 2.70
CA PRO A 16 12.44 15.00 3.01
C PRO A 16 11.56 14.58 1.85
N GLU A 17 11.88 14.99 0.62
CA GLU A 17 11.10 14.68 -0.58
C GLU A 17 11.16 13.21 -0.99
N GLN A 18 12.09 12.45 -0.43
CA GLN A 18 12.24 11.01 -0.67
C GLN A 18 11.63 10.15 0.42
N ARG A 19 11.03 10.76 1.43
CA ARG A 19 10.33 10.04 2.51
C ARG A 19 8.91 9.67 2.09
N VAL A 20 8.32 8.77 2.86
CA VAL A 20 6.88 8.51 2.76
C VAL A 20 6.11 9.72 3.28
N ALA A 21 5.15 10.20 2.48
CA ALA A 21 4.26 11.29 2.84
C ALA A 21 2.86 11.00 2.32
N PHE A 22 1.90 10.78 3.24
CA PHE A 22 0.54 10.41 2.84
C PHE A 22 -0.32 11.61 2.43
N GLY A 23 -0.10 12.77 3.01
CA GLY A 23 -0.97 13.91 2.74
C GLY A 23 -2.44 13.58 3.04
N THR A 24 -3.35 14.15 2.24
CA THR A 24 -4.80 13.93 2.37
C THR A 24 -5.32 12.78 1.51
N SER A 25 -4.53 12.28 0.57
CA SER A 25 -5.03 11.35 -0.47
C SER A 25 -4.05 10.21 -0.79
N GLY A 26 -3.27 9.80 0.20
CA GLY A 26 -2.30 8.71 0.07
C GLY A 26 -0.89 9.18 -0.30
N HIS A 27 0.04 8.23 -0.28
CA HIS A 27 1.42 8.48 -0.71
C HIS A 27 1.47 8.49 -2.24
N ARG A 28 1.99 9.56 -2.82
CA ARG A 28 2.13 9.73 -4.27
C ARG A 28 3.52 10.21 -4.63
N GLY A 29 3.95 9.85 -5.82
CA GLY A 29 5.22 10.31 -6.35
C GLY A 29 5.60 9.60 -7.64
N SER A 30 6.84 9.79 -8.06
CA SER A 30 7.40 9.13 -9.23
C SER A 30 8.73 8.45 -8.89
N SER A 31 9.01 7.33 -9.54
CA SER A 31 10.29 6.65 -9.40
C SER A 31 11.46 7.47 -9.93
N PHE A 32 11.21 8.38 -10.88
CA PHE A 32 12.22 9.31 -11.37
C PHE A 32 12.64 10.38 -10.36
N ASN A 33 11.73 10.72 -9.43
CA ASN A 33 11.99 11.70 -8.38
C ASN A 33 12.37 11.04 -7.06
N THR A 34 12.57 9.72 -7.05
CA THR A 34 12.86 8.94 -5.83
C THR A 34 11.79 9.13 -4.75
N SER A 35 10.54 9.27 -5.18
CA SER A 35 9.40 9.49 -4.28
C SER A 35 8.34 8.39 -4.38
N PHE A 36 8.47 7.45 -5.32
CA PHE A 36 7.62 6.26 -5.42
C PHE A 36 8.43 5.09 -5.98
N ASN A 37 9.10 4.37 -5.10
CA ASN A 37 10.00 3.27 -5.42
C ASN A 37 9.64 2.02 -4.61
N GLU A 38 10.24 0.90 -4.92
CA GLU A 38 9.97 -0.37 -4.24
C GLU A 38 10.08 -0.24 -2.72
N TRP A 39 11.12 0.42 -2.23
CA TRP A 39 11.33 0.59 -0.80
C TRP A 39 10.20 1.35 -0.10
N HIS A 40 9.62 2.34 -0.77
CA HIS A 40 8.46 3.05 -0.22
C HIS A 40 7.29 2.08 -0.03
N ILE A 41 7.01 1.25 -1.03
CA ILE A 41 5.88 0.32 -1.00
C ILE A 41 6.10 -0.78 0.03
N LEU A 42 7.30 -1.32 0.11
CA LEU A 42 7.66 -2.32 1.11
C LEU A 42 7.49 -1.77 2.53
N ALA A 43 8.00 -0.56 2.79
CA ALA A 43 7.90 0.09 4.09
C ALA A 43 6.46 0.43 4.48
N ILE A 44 5.69 1.00 3.55
CA ILE A 44 4.28 1.35 3.77
C ILE A 44 3.45 0.10 4.06
N THR A 45 3.62 -0.94 3.26
CA THR A 45 2.82 -2.16 3.40
C THR A 45 3.13 -2.87 4.72
N GLN A 46 4.39 -2.92 5.13
CA GLN A 46 4.75 -3.47 6.45
C GLN A 46 4.16 -2.63 7.58
N ALA A 47 4.19 -1.31 7.46
CA ALA A 47 3.56 -0.42 8.44
C ALA A 47 2.05 -0.70 8.55
N ILE A 48 1.37 -0.89 7.43
CA ILE A 48 -0.06 -1.26 7.40
C ILE A 48 -0.29 -2.61 8.09
N CYS A 49 0.54 -3.61 7.85
CA CYS A 49 0.44 -4.91 8.51
C CYS A 49 0.54 -4.79 10.04
N ILE A 50 1.45 -3.95 10.54
CA ILE A 50 1.60 -3.70 11.97
C ILE A 50 0.38 -2.95 12.51
N TYR A 51 -0.10 -1.93 11.81
CA TYR A 51 -1.31 -1.20 12.16
C TYR A 51 -2.50 -2.14 12.28
N ARG A 52 -2.71 -3.01 11.30
CA ARG A 52 -3.78 -4.03 11.34
C ARG A 52 -3.70 -4.89 12.59
N HIS A 53 -2.50 -5.38 12.91
CA HIS A 53 -2.29 -6.21 14.08
C HIS A 53 -2.63 -5.47 15.38
N GLN A 54 -2.18 -4.22 15.52
CA GLN A 54 -2.46 -3.40 16.70
C GLN A 54 -3.95 -3.06 16.86
N GLN A 55 -4.68 -2.93 15.75
CA GLN A 55 -6.10 -2.60 15.75
C GLN A 55 -7.01 -3.83 15.69
N ASN A 56 -6.44 -5.03 15.78
CA ASN A 56 -7.18 -6.29 15.66
C ASN A 56 -8.00 -6.40 14.36
N ILE A 57 -7.47 -5.88 13.26
CA ILE A 57 -8.02 -6.02 11.93
C ILE A 57 -7.43 -7.29 11.33
N ASP A 58 -8.18 -8.38 11.36
CA ASP A 58 -7.69 -9.71 11.00
C ASP A 58 -8.51 -10.39 9.89
N GLY A 59 -9.43 -9.68 9.28
CA GLY A 59 -10.13 -10.12 8.07
C GLY A 59 -9.28 -9.94 6.82
N PRO A 60 -9.84 -10.20 5.63
CA PRO A 60 -9.11 -10.04 4.38
C PRO A 60 -8.81 -8.57 4.09
N LEU A 61 -7.76 -8.36 3.30
CA LEU A 61 -7.43 -7.05 2.74
C LEU A 61 -7.81 -7.03 1.26
N PHE A 62 -8.68 -6.10 0.87
CA PHE A 62 -9.02 -5.87 -0.54
C PHE A 62 -7.95 -4.99 -1.19
N LEU A 63 -7.36 -5.49 -2.27
CA LEU A 63 -6.33 -4.78 -3.02
C LEU A 63 -6.85 -4.39 -4.39
N GLY A 64 -6.92 -3.10 -4.65
CA GLY A 64 -7.29 -2.54 -5.96
C GLY A 64 -6.10 -1.86 -6.62
N ILE A 65 -6.03 -1.94 -7.94
CA ILE A 65 -5.01 -1.27 -8.75
C ILE A 65 -5.65 -0.54 -9.92
N ASP A 66 -4.99 0.53 -10.39
CA ASP A 66 -5.37 1.23 -11.61
C ASP A 66 -4.40 0.94 -12.78
N THR A 67 -4.56 1.67 -13.87
CA THR A 67 -3.80 1.46 -15.11
C THR A 67 -2.46 2.20 -15.18
N HIS A 68 -2.03 2.91 -14.13
CA HIS A 68 -0.74 3.59 -14.14
C HIS A 68 0.42 2.58 -14.18
N ALA A 69 1.49 2.94 -14.88
CA ALA A 69 2.61 2.04 -15.11
C ALA A 69 3.28 1.52 -13.82
N LEU A 70 3.28 2.31 -12.76
CA LEU A 70 3.85 1.92 -11.46
C LEU A 70 2.90 1.10 -10.59
N SER A 71 1.62 0.99 -10.95
CA SER A 71 0.63 0.28 -10.14
C SER A 71 0.87 -1.21 -10.10
N GLU A 72 1.23 -1.84 -11.21
CA GLU A 72 1.53 -3.26 -11.26
C GLU A 72 2.77 -3.65 -10.42
N PRO A 73 3.95 -3.02 -10.59
CA PRO A 73 5.09 -3.36 -9.75
C PRO A 73 4.84 -3.04 -8.27
N ALA A 74 4.11 -1.97 -7.95
CA ALA A 74 3.74 -1.65 -6.57
C ALA A 74 2.80 -2.71 -5.97
N SER A 75 1.84 -3.20 -6.75
CA SER A 75 0.96 -4.30 -6.34
C SER A 75 1.76 -5.58 -6.04
N THR A 76 2.71 -5.93 -6.89
CA THR A 76 3.60 -7.07 -6.69
C THR A 76 4.37 -6.95 -5.38
N SER A 77 5.00 -5.81 -5.13
CA SER A 77 5.75 -5.56 -3.90
C SER A 77 4.84 -5.62 -2.65
N ALA A 78 3.65 -5.04 -2.74
CA ALA A 78 2.69 -5.08 -1.65
C ALA A 78 2.23 -6.51 -1.33
N LEU A 79 1.93 -7.31 -2.35
CA LEU A 79 1.54 -8.72 -2.17
C LEU A 79 2.62 -9.55 -1.47
N GLU A 80 3.87 -9.35 -1.82
CA GLU A 80 5.00 -10.05 -1.20
C GLU A 80 5.10 -9.77 0.31
N VAL A 81 4.85 -8.54 0.73
CA VAL A 81 4.85 -8.15 2.15
C VAL A 81 3.59 -8.63 2.87
N LEU A 82 2.42 -8.46 2.25
CA LEU A 82 1.14 -8.88 2.83
C LEU A 82 1.13 -10.39 3.09
N ALA A 83 1.56 -11.18 2.11
CA ALA A 83 1.63 -12.63 2.24
C ALA A 83 2.63 -13.06 3.32
N ALA A 84 3.80 -12.41 3.40
CA ALA A 84 4.80 -12.69 4.42
C ALA A 84 4.31 -12.39 5.84
N ASN A 85 3.33 -11.49 5.99
CA ASN A 85 2.69 -11.18 7.26
C ASN A 85 1.40 -11.97 7.51
N GLY A 86 1.09 -12.96 6.68
CA GLY A 86 -0.09 -13.82 6.84
C GLY A 86 -1.43 -13.12 6.55
N VAL A 87 -1.42 -12.06 5.77
CA VAL A 87 -2.64 -11.33 5.39
C VAL A 87 -3.28 -12.02 4.18
N GLU A 88 -4.56 -12.40 4.30
CA GLU A 88 -5.34 -12.86 3.16
C GLU A 88 -5.69 -11.66 2.28
N VAL A 89 -5.36 -11.73 0.99
CA VAL A 89 -5.58 -10.66 0.03
C VAL A 89 -6.67 -11.06 -0.94
N MET A 90 -7.64 -10.18 -1.14
CA MET A 90 -8.67 -10.32 -2.16
C MET A 90 -8.45 -9.30 -3.28
N MET A 91 -8.33 -9.80 -4.51
CA MET A 91 -8.14 -9.01 -5.73
C MET A 91 -9.21 -9.38 -6.76
N ALA A 92 -9.42 -8.51 -7.75
CA ALA A 92 -10.27 -8.84 -8.88
C ALA A 92 -9.67 -9.99 -9.69
N GLU A 93 -10.52 -10.86 -10.24
CA GLU A 93 -10.11 -11.96 -11.11
C GLU A 93 -9.49 -11.42 -12.41
N GLY A 94 -8.53 -12.16 -12.97
CA GLY A 94 -7.96 -11.88 -14.29
C GLY A 94 -7.18 -10.57 -14.40
N ASP A 95 -6.56 -10.11 -13.34
CA ASP A 95 -5.78 -8.86 -13.31
C ASP A 95 -6.60 -7.62 -13.70
N GLU A 96 -7.90 -7.64 -13.45
CA GLU A 96 -8.77 -6.50 -13.74
C GLU A 96 -8.47 -5.30 -12.85
N TYR A 97 -8.55 -4.13 -13.43
CA TYR A 97 -8.39 -2.87 -12.70
C TYR A 97 -9.61 -2.59 -11.83
N THR A 98 -9.38 -2.18 -10.59
CA THR A 98 -10.44 -1.97 -9.62
C THR A 98 -10.45 -0.51 -9.17
N PRO A 99 -11.50 0.25 -9.49
CA PRO A 99 -11.60 1.64 -9.09
C PRO A 99 -11.80 1.76 -7.57
N THR A 100 -11.36 2.88 -7.01
CA THR A 100 -11.46 3.18 -5.56
C THR A 100 -12.86 2.90 -4.98
N PRO A 101 -13.98 3.33 -5.61
CA PRO A 101 -15.30 3.06 -5.05
C PRO A 101 -15.65 1.57 -4.95
N ALA A 102 -15.13 0.76 -5.85
CA ALA A 102 -15.38 -0.69 -5.82
C ALA A 102 -14.70 -1.35 -4.61
N VAL A 103 -13.48 -0.93 -4.30
CA VAL A 103 -12.77 -1.41 -3.09
C VAL A 103 -13.50 -0.97 -1.83
N SER A 104 -13.91 0.31 -1.75
CA SER A 104 -14.68 0.83 -0.61
C SER A 104 -15.97 0.04 -0.40
N LEU A 105 -16.70 -0.24 -1.47
CA LEU A 105 -17.94 -1.03 -1.42
C LEU A 105 -17.69 -2.48 -0.98
N ALA A 106 -16.62 -3.10 -1.46
CA ALA A 106 -16.25 -4.45 -1.07
C ALA A 106 -15.96 -4.55 0.43
N ILE A 107 -15.25 -3.58 0.98
CA ILE A 107 -14.98 -3.49 2.43
C ILE A 107 -16.28 -3.37 3.20
N LEU A 108 -17.15 -2.43 2.82
CA LEU A 108 -18.43 -2.20 3.48
C LEU A 108 -19.34 -3.43 3.44
N ASN A 109 -19.45 -4.09 2.28
CA ASN A 109 -20.26 -5.27 2.13
C ASN A 109 -19.73 -6.45 2.96
N TYR A 110 -18.41 -6.64 2.99
CA TYR A 110 -17.79 -7.70 3.80
C TYR A 110 -18.02 -7.46 5.28
N ASN A 111 -17.86 -6.22 5.74
CA ASN A 111 -17.95 -5.85 7.15
C ASN A 111 -19.39 -5.73 7.68
N ARG A 112 -20.38 -5.78 6.78
CA ARG A 112 -21.79 -5.69 7.19
C ARG A 112 -22.13 -6.76 8.23
N ASN A 113 -22.70 -6.31 9.37
CA ASN A 113 -23.08 -7.16 10.48
C ASN A 113 -21.91 -7.91 11.16
N ARG A 114 -20.66 -7.51 10.88
CA ARG A 114 -19.48 -8.05 11.55
C ARG A 114 -18.97 -7.12 12.63
N LYS A 115 -18.57 -7.69 13.75
CA LYS A 115 -17.91 -6.97 14.86
C LYS A 115 -16.43 -7.33 14.97
N THR A 116 -16.05 -8.49 14.44
CA THR A 116 -14.69 -9.04 14.43
C THR A 116 -14.39 -9.61 13.06
N GLY A 117 -13.11 -9.90 12.78
CA GLY A 117 -12.71 -10.40 11.47
C GLY A 117 -12.91 -9.36 10.37
N LEU A 118 -12.73 -8.08 10.70
CA LEU A 118 -13.02 -6.99 9.77
C LEU A 118 -12.00 -6.92 8.64
N ALA A 119 -12.51 -6.59 7.47
CA ALA A 119 -11.70 -6.30 6.27
C ALA A 119 -11.32 -4.83 6.21
N ASP A 120 -10.25 -4.56 5.49
CA ASP A 120 -9.79 -3.23 5.10
C ASP A 120 -9.27 -3.28 3.66
N GLY A 121 -8.59 -2.25 3.18
CA GLY A 121 -8.13 -2.24 1.79
C GLY A 121 -6.93 -1.35 1.53
N ILE A 122 -6.23 -1.68 0.46
CA ILE A 122 -5.19 -0.88 -0.17
C ILE A 122 -5.61 -0.60 -1.61
N ILE A 123 -5.48 0.65 -2.04
CA ILE A 123 -5.73 1.03 -3.42
C ILE A 123 -4.45 1.64 -3.97
N ILE A 124 -3.93 1.02 -5.03
CA ILE A 124 -2.72 1.49 -5.70
C ILE A 124 -3.14 2.32 -6.90
N THR A 125 -3.14 3.62 -6.69
CA THR A 125 -3.54 4.64 -7.67
C THR A 125 -3.03 6.01 -7.28
N PRO A 126 -2.47 6.79 -8.22
CA PRO A 126 -2.22 8.21 -8.03
C PRO A 126 -3.43 9.07 -8.40
N SER A 127 -4.62 8.48 -8.62
CA SER A 127 -5.85 9.13 -9.07
C SER A 127 -5.69 9.77 -10.46
N HIS A 128 -5.75 11.11 -10.58
CA HIS A 128 -5.64 11.84 -11.85
C HIS A 128 -4.24 12.38 -12.12
N SER A 129 -3.23 11.90 -11.40
CA SER A 129 -1.84 12.31 -11.59
C SER A 129 -1.27 11.88 -12.94
N PRO A 130 -0.17 12.51 -13.40
CA PRO A 130 0.46 12.13 -14.67
C PRO A 130 0.82 10.65 -14.77
N PRO A 131 0.98 10.11 -16.00
CA PRO A 131 1.29 8.69 -16.22
C PRO A 131 2.56 8.18 -15.54
N LYS A 132 3.49 9.08 -15.24
CA LYS A 132 4.76 8.74 -14.55
C LYS A 132 4.61 8.56 -13.04
N ASP A 133 3.47 8.93 -12.49
CA ASP A 133 3.22 8.87 -11.05
C ASP A 133 2.64 7.53 -10.62
N GLY A 134 2.90 7.18 -9.37
CA GLY A 134 2.26 6.11 -8.64
C GLY A 134 1.64 6.65 -7.36
N GLY A 135 0.76 5.88 -6.76
CA GLY A 135 0.13 6.23 -5.50
C GLY A 135 -0.33 4.99 -4.73
N LEU A 136 -0.40 5.11 -3.42
CA LEU A 136 -0.93 4.08 -2.54
C LEU A 136 -1.77 4.73 -1.45
N LYS A 137 -3.00 4.22 -1.29
CA LYS A 137 -3.95 4.65 -0.25
C LYS A 137 -4.31 3.46 0.63
N TYR A 138 -4.57 3.74 1.90
CA TYR A 138 -5.12 2.76 2.83
C TYR A 138 -6.56 3.14 3.19
N ASN A 139 -7.48 2.19 3.07
CA ASN A 139 -8.86 2.32 3.52
C ASN A 139 -9.10 1.42 4.73
N PRO A 140 -9.41 2.00 5.91
CA PRO A 140 -9.72 1.22 7.11
C PRO A 140 -11.07 0.50 7.00
N PRO A 141 -11.49 -0.28 8.03
CA PRO A 141 -12.72 -1.06 7.97
C PRO A 141 -14.01 -0.29 7.71
N ASN A 142 -14.03 1.03 7.90
CA ASN A 142 -15.19 1.85 7.53
C ASN A 142 -15.35 2.03 6.01
N GLY A 143 -14.41 1.53 5.21
CA GLY A 143 -14.44 1.57 3.75
C GLY A 143 -14.05 2.90 3.13
N GLY A 144 -13.99 3.96 3.91
CA GLY A 144 -13.64 5.30 3.45
C GLY A 144 -12.14 5.60 3.51
N ALA A 145 -11.80 6.84 3.17
CA ALA A 145 -10.43 7.33 3.29
C ALA A 145 -9.98 7.34 4.76
N SER A 146 -8.69 7.07 4.98
CA SER A 146 -8.09 7.14 6.32
C SER A 146 -8.06 8.59 6.83
N GLY A 147 -8.38 8.76 8.12
CA GLY A 147 -8.15 10.02 8.79
C GLY A 147 -6.66 10.29 9.03
N THR A 148 -6.33 11.53 9.37
CA THR A 148 -4.94 11.97 9.56
C THR A 148 -4.21 11.22 10.66
N ALA A 149 -4.89 10.80 11.71
CA ALA A 149 -4.29 10.00 12.78
C ALA A 149 -3.74 8.67 12.25
N ILE A 150 -4.49 7.99 11.39
CA ILE A 150 -4.09 6.72 10.77
C ILE A 150 -2.96 6.96 9.77
N THR A 151 -3.12 7.92 8.88
CA THR A 151 -2.11 8.19 7.85
C THR A 151 -0.78 8.65 8.44
N ASN A 152 -0.81 9.48 9.48
CA ASN A 152 0.40 9.92 10.17
C ASN A 152 1.09 8.74 10.87
N TRP A 153 0.33 7.84 11.50
CA TRP A 153 0.90 6.66 12.13
C TRP A 153 1.61 5.76 11.12
N ILE A 154 0.96 5.47 9.98
CA ILE A 154 1.52 4.64 8.90
C ILE A 154 2.76 5.32 8.31
N GLN A 155 2.69 6.62 8.03
CA GLN A 155 3.79 7.41 7.50
C GLN A 155 5.01 7.37 8.43
N ASP A 156 4.82 7.63 9.70
CA ASP A 156 5.92 7.66 10.69
C ASP A 156 6.56 6.27 10.82
N LYS A 157 5.75 5.22 10.85
CA LYS A 157 6.24 3.84 10.92
C LYS A 157 7.01 3.44 9.66
N ALA A 158 6.48 3.77 8.49
CA ALA A 158 7.13 3.51 7.21
C ALA A 158 8.48 4.25 7.10
N ASN A 159 8.54 5.49 7.53
CA ASN A 159 9.79 6.26 7.51
C ASN A 159 10.83 5.71 8.49
N LYS A 160 10.43 5.12 9.61
CA LYS A 160 11.34 4.38 10.49
C LYS A 160 11.95 3.17 9.81
N PHE A 161 11.16 2.42 9.02
CA PHE A 161 11.69 1.32 8.23
C PHE A 161 12.69 1.79 7.17
N LEU A 162 12.39 2.89 6.47
CA LEU A 162 13.33 3.47 5.50
C LEU A 162 14.65 3.89 6.17
N ALA A 163 14.59 4.51 7.33
CA ALA A 163 15.78 4.95 8.08
C ALA A 163 16.65 3.78 8.54
N LYS A 164 16.08 2.58 8.68
CA LYS A 164 16.77 1.36 9.11
C LYS A 164 17.04 0.39 7.95
N ASN A 165 17.08 0.86 6.72
CA ASN A 165 17.30 0.04 5.52
C ASN A 165 16.35 -1.16 5.42
N LEU A 166 15.05 -0.93 5.70
CA LEU A 166 13.97 -1.93 5.70
C LEU A 166 14.14 -3.06 6.74
N SER A 167 14.99 -2.87 7.75
CA SER A 167 15.08 -3.83 8.84
C SER A 167 13.72 -4.02 9.53
N GLY A 168 13.26 -5.28 9.64
CA GLY A 168 11.95 -5.61 10.18
C GLY A 168 10.82 -5.70 9.15
N VAL A 169 11.06 -5.34 7.90
CA VAL A 169 10.12 -5.59 6.80
C VAL A 169 10.20 -7.07 6.40
N LYS A 170 9.06 -7.76 6.44
CA LYS A 170 8.94 -9.16 6.02
C LYS A 170 8.49 -9.23 4.57
N ARG A 171 9.14 -10.09 3.80
CA ARG A 171 8.85 -10.25 2.37
C ARG A 171 9.07 -11.70 1.97
N ILE A 172 8.19 -12.23 1.10
CA ILE A 172 8.41 -13.49 0.39
C ILE A 172 8.34 -13.22 -1.12
N SER A 173 8.88 -14.15 -1.93
CA SER A 173 8.82 -13.99 -3.38
C SER A 173 7.37 -14.00 -3.89
N TYR A 174 7.11 -13.28 -4.97
CA TYR A 174 5.79 -13.17 -5.58
C TYR A 174 5.15 -14.54 -5.89
N ASP A 175 5.95 -15.47 -6.42
CA ASP A 175 5.47 -16.83 -6.72
C ASP A 175 4.95 -17.58 -5.49
N LYS A 176 5.50 -17.27 -4.30
CA LYS A 176 5.04 -17.85 -3.04
C LYS A 176 3.87 -17.06 -2.43
N ALA A 177 3.68 -15.83 -2.84
CA ALA A 177 2.61 -14.97 -2.34
C ALA A 177 1.26 -15.28 -3.00
N LEU A 178 1.26 -15.86 -4.20
CA LEU A 178 0.08 -16.33 -4.90
C LEU A 178 -0.32 -17.72 -4.37
#